data_f4505d34ea7bfef973d1a2ed0abb7c95
#
_entry.id   f4505d34ea7bfef973d1a2ed0abb7c95
#
_cell.length_a   1.000
_cell.length_b   1.000
_cell.length_c   1.000
_cell.angle_alpha   90.00
_cell.angle_beta   90.00
_cell.angle_gamma   90.00
#
_symmetry.space_group_name_H-M   'P 1'
#
loop_
_entity.id
_entity.type
_entity.pdbx_description
1 polymer ?
#
loop_
_entity_poly.entity_id
_entity_poly.type
_entity_poly.pdbx_seq_one_letter_code
_entity_poly.pdbx_strand_id
1 'polypeptide(L)'
;LVGSEMCIRDRVKTTGWLSDLGFVDFAGSTIVHSVGGWIALAAVIILGPRIGKYSDANKGKFTGSSFPLAVSGTLILWFGWFGFNGGSNGAMDETVPLILINTFLAAAFGLLTGLTISYLKFKKPDPFYIILGPLAGLVAITAGCNSMTSVTSIFVGIVGAIIAISVNEILNKFEIDDVCLLYTSPSPRDVH
;
A
#
# COMPACT_ATOMS: atom_id res chain seq x y z
N LEU A 1 9.57 -19.55 4.57
CA LEU A 1 8.74 -18.33 4.61
C LEU A 1 7.26 -18.68 4.79
N VAL A 2 6.70 -19.62 4.02
CA VAL A 2 5.28 -20.04 4.13
C VAL A 2 4.95 -20.61 5.51
N GLY A 3 5.87 -21.33 6.14
CA GLY A 3 5.66 -21.90 7.48
C GLY A 3 5.62 -20.87 8.60
N SER A 4 6.36 -19.77 8.50
CA SER A 4 6.36 -18.69 9.51
C SER A 4 5.09 -17.86 9.46
N GLU A 5 4.55 -17.59 8.28
CA GLU A 5 3.29 -16.87 8.11
C GLU A 5 2.09 -17.68 8.61
N MET A 6 2.05 -18.98 8.36
CA MET A 6 1.02 -19.87 8.92
C MET A 6 1.09 -19.92 10.45
N CYS A 7 2.28 -20.00 11.04
CA CYS A 7 2.44 -19.99 12.50
C CYS A 7 2.00 -18.68 13.15
N ILE A 8 2.28 -17.54 12.52
CA ILE A 8 1.84 -16.23 13.01
C ILE A 8 0.32 -16.11 12.90
N ARG A 9 -0.25 -16.53 11.78
CA ARG A 9 -1.70 -16.50 11.53
C ARG A 9 -2.49 -17.40 12.51
N ASP A 10 -2.01 -18.60 12.76
CA ASP A 10 -2.67 -19.52 13.70
C ASP A 10 -2.57 -19.04 15.15
N ARG A 11 -1.46 -18.44 15.55
CA ARG A 11 -1.31 -17.86 16.89
C ARG A 11 -2.23 -16.67 17.12
N VAL A 12 -2.44 -15.81 16.13
CA VAL A 12 -3.36 -14.68 16.25
C VAL A 12 -4.82 -15.12 16.25
N LYS A 13 -5.15 -16.18 15.52
CA LYS A 13 -6.54 -16.70 15.48
C LYS A 13 -6.95 -17.49 16.72
N THR A 14 -6.02 -18.02 17.48
CA THR A 14 -6.35 -19.02 18.51
C THR A 14 -5.99 -18.64 19.95
N THR A 15 -5.09 -17.66 20.19
CA THR A 15 -4.58 -17.39 21.55
C THR A 15 -4.13 -15.96 21.81
N GLY A 16 -4.38 -15.01 20.91
CA GLY A 16 -3.93 -13.62 21.06
C GLY A 16 -4.98 -12.76 21.78
N TRP A 17 -4.56 -11.89 22.69
CA TRP A 17 -5.44 -10.97 23.42
C TRP A 17 -6.28 -10.06 22.48
N LEU A 18 -5.78 -9.72 21.30
CA LEU A 18 -6.53 -8.99 20.28
C LEU A 18 -7.67 -9.84 19.69
N SER A 19 -7.43 -11.14 19.49
CA SER A 19 -8.46 -12.07 19.03
C SER A 19 -9.60 -12.18 20.03
N ASP A 20 -9.27 -12.20 21.34
CA ASP A 20 -10.26 -12.23 22.41
C ASP A 20 -11.13 -10.97 22.46
N LEU A 21 -10.60 -9.85 21.97
CA LEU A 21 -11.33 -8.58 21.79
C LEU A 21 -12.12 -8.51 20.46
N GLY A 22 -12.15 -9.58 19.68
CA GLY A 22 -12.86 -9.61 18.39
C GLY A 22 -12.10 -8.99 17.23
N PHE A 23 -10.78 -8.82 17.33
CA PHE A 23 -9.97 -8.32 16.23
C PHE A 23 -9.92 -9.30 15.07
N VAL A 24 -10.23 -8.82 13.87
CA VAL A 24 -10.22 -9.62 12.64
C VAL A 24 -9.24 -9.03 11.64
N ASP A 25 -8.28 -9.83 11.21
CA ASP A 25 -7.35 -9.48 10.12
C ASP A 25 -7.26 -10.68 9.17
N PHE A 26 -8.10 -10.67 8.13
CA PHE A 26 -8.31 -11.84 7.28
C PHE A 26 -7.05 -12.31 6.57
N ALA A 27 -6.37 -11.41 5.86
CA ALA A 27 -5.18 -11.76 5.07
C ALA A 27 -3.90 -11.05 5.52
N GLY A 28 -3.94 -10.26 6.60
CA GLY A 28 -2.73 -9.71 7.19
C GLY A 28 -2.45 -8.23 6.89
N SER A 29 -3.49 -7.40 6.73
CA SER A 29 -3.29 -5.94 6.60
C SER A 29 -2.53 -5.36 7.78
N THR A 30 -2.86 -5.79 8.99
CA THR A 30 -2.18 -5.34 10.21
C THR A 30 -0.95 -6.19 10.52
N ILE A 31 -1.12 -7.50 10.54
CA ILE A 31 -0.09 -8.45 10.99
C ILE A 31 1.13 -8.46 10.05
N VAL A 32 0.92 -8.30 8.76
CA VAL A 32 2.00 -8.29 7.76
C VAL A 32 2.37 -6.87 7.36
N HIS A 33 1.40 -6.12 6.80
CA HIS A 33 1.71 -4.83 6.20
C HIS A 33 1.92 -3.72 7.22
N SER A 34 1.09 -3.62 8.28
CA SER A 34 1.30 -2.60 9.30
C SER A 34 2.57 -2.85 10.11
N VAL A 35 2.82 -4.09 10.52
CA VAL A 35 4.07 -4.45 11.21
C VAL A 35 5.29 -4.15 10.34
N GLY A 36 5.25 -4.55 9.05
CA GLY A 36 6.30 -4.23 8.10
C GLY A 36 6.51 -2.72 7.93
N GLY A 37 5.42 -1.96 7.82
CA GLY A 37 5.45 -0.50 7.71
C GLY A 37 6.07 0.19 8.92
N TRP A 38 5.73 -0.22 10.14
CA TRP A 38 6.34 0.34 11.37
C TRP A 38 7.81 0.01 11.49
N ILE A 39 8.23 -1.21 11.13
CA ILE A 39 9.64 -1.60 11.12
C ILE A 39 10.41 -0.78 10.07
N ALA A 40 9.84 -0.62 8.87
CA ALA A 40 10.43 0.19 7.82
C ALA A 40 10.56 1.66 8.25
N LEU A 41 9.52 2.24 8.87
CA LEU A 41 9.57 3.61 9.39
C LEU A 41 10.67 3.79 10.44
N ALA A 42 10.79 2.87 11.38
CA ALA A 42 11.86 2.91 12.38
C ALA A 42 13.26 2.84 11.70
N ALA A 43 13.40 1.97 10.70
CA ALA A 43 14.66 1.83 9.97
C ALA A 43 15.02 3.11 9.19
N VAL A 44 14.09 3.74 8.47
CA VAL A 44 14.39 4.98 7.74
C VAL A 44 14.70 6.17 8.66
N ILE A 45 14.08 6.24 9.84
CA ILE A 45 14.40 7.26 10.83
C ILE A 45 15.83 7.09 11.36
N ILE A 46 16.23 5.85 11.64
CA ILE A 46 17.56 5.55 12.17
C ILE A 46 18.66 5.74 11.10
N LEU A 47 18.42 5.29 9.89
CA LEU A 47 19.37 5.40 8.78
C LEU A 47 19.51 6.83 8.25
N GLY A 48 18.46 7.63 8.39
CA GLY A 48 18.40 8.97 7.84
C GLY A 48 18.19 8.99 6.31
N PRO A 49 18.02 10.20 5.74
CA PRO A 49 17.78 10.36 4.32
C PRO A 49 19.04 10.06 3.49
N ARG A 50 18.81 9.66 2.23
CA ARG A 50 19.90 9.50 1.26
C ARG A 50 20.71 10.77 1.13
N ILE A 51 22.02 10.62 1.01
CA ILE A 51 22.96 11.73 0.97
C ILE A 51 22.60 12.72 -0.14
N GLY A 52 22.27 13.93 0.23
CA GLY A 52 21.96 15.03 -0.68
C GLY A 52 20.52 15.09 -1.18
N LYS A 53 19.61 14.19 -0.79
CA LYS A 53 18.22 14.21 -1.27
C LYS A 53 17.51 15.55 -1.02
N TYR A 54 17.67 16.09 0.16
CA TYR A 54 17.04 17.35 0.58
C TYR A 54 17.94 18.59 0.43
N SER A 55 19.14 18.44 -0.15
CA SER A 55 20.01 19.59 -0.41
C SER A 55 19.52 20.39 -1.61
N ASP A 56 19.62 21.72 -1.55
CA ASP A 56 19.22 22.61 -2.64
C ASP A 56 19.96 22.34 -3.95
N ALA A 57 21.22 21.90 -3.87
CA ALA A 57 22.05 21.57 -5.04
C ALA A 57 21.55 20.32 -5.80
N ASN A 58 20.72 19.50 -5.19
CA ASN A 58 20.25 18.23 -5.73
C ASN A 58 18.72 18.16 -5.89
N LYS A 59 18.04 19.27 -5.72
CA LYS A 59 16.59 19.32 -6.01
C LYS A 59 16.35 18.79 -7.42
N GLY A 60 15.49 17.81 -7.56
CA GLY A 60 15.12 17.20 -8.83
C GLY A 60 16.04 16.09 -9.35
N LYS A 61 17.17 15.81 -8.72
CA LYS A 61 18.09 14.75 -9.17
C LYS A 61 17.74 13.35 -8.70
N PHE A 62 16.89 13.24 -7.68
CA PHE A 62 16.44 11.95 -7.14
C PHE A 62 15.18 11.48 -7.85
N THR A 63 15.33 11.05 -9.09
CA THR A 63 14.24 10.48 -9.90
C THR A 63 14.27 8.96 -9.85
N GLY A 64 13.12 8.32 -10.04
CA GLY A 64 13.06 6.87 -10.20
C GLY A 64 13.82 6.43 -11.46
N SER A 65 14.49 5.29 -11.37
CA SER A 65 15.31 4.75 -12.45
C SER A 65 14.51 4.37 -13.70
N SER A 66 13.30 3.85 -13.52
CA SER A 66 12.42 3.42 -14.61
C SER A 66 10.97 3.41 -14.20
N PHE A 67 10.21 4.38 -14.68
CA PHE A 67 8.76 4.44 -14.48
C PHE A 67 8.01 3.24 -15.12
N PRO A 68 8.29 2.83 -16.37
CA PRO A 68 7.62 1.67 -16.94
C PRO A 68 7.82 0.40 -16.12
N LEU A 69 9.01 0.21 -15.55
CA LEU A 69 9.30 -0.95 -14.71
C LEU A 69 8.53 -0.89 -13.37
N ALA A 70 8.41 0.30 -12.78
CA ALA A 70 7.62 0.51 -11.57
C ALA A 70 6.13 0.22 -11.78
N VAL A 71 5.55 0.67 -12.90
CA VAL A 71 4.17 0.36 -13.28
C VAL A 71 3.99 -1.13 -13.51
N SER A 72 4.91 -1.78 -14.24
CA SER A 72 4.87 -3.23 -14.45
C SER A 72 4.93 -3.99 -13.12
N GLY A 73 5.80 -3.56 -12.20
CA GLY A 73 5.88 -4.13 -10.85
C GLY A 73 4.57 -3.97 -10.06
N THR A 74 3.93 -2.81 -10.16
CA THR A 74 2.63 -2.55 -9.54
C THR A 74 1.54 -3.49 -10.09
N LEU A 75 1.50 -3.69 -11.40
CA LEU A 75 0.53 -4.61 -12.02
C LEU A 75 0.79 -6.06 -11.61
N ILE A 76 2.05 -6.48 -11.52
CA ILE A 76 2.43 -7.81 -11.03
C ILE A 76 2.02 -8.00 -9.57
N LEU A 77 2.24 -6.99 -8.71
CA LEU A 77 1.80 -7.01 -7.32
C LEU A 77 0.27 -7.06 -7.22
N TRP A 78 -0.44 -6.27 -8.02
CA TRP A 78 -1.90 -6.30 -8.05
C TRP A 78 -2.43 -7.68 -8.45
N PHE A 79 -1.86 -8.27 -9.50
CA PHE A 79 -2.21 -9.62 -9.90
C PHE A 79 -1.91 -10.65 -8.79
N GLY A 80 -0.73 -10.55 -8.17
CA GLY A 80 -0.34 -11.41 -7.05
C GLY A 80 -1.26 -11.27 -5.83
N TRP A 81 -1.87 -10.08 -5.66
CA TRP A 81 -2.78 -9.81 -4.55
C TRP A 81 -4.10 -10.60 -4.62
N PHE A 82 -4.55 -10.97 -5.79
CA PHE A 82 -5.66 -11.92 -5.93
C PHE A 82 -5.32 -13.26 -5.30
N GLY A 83 -4.11 -13.76 -5.53
CA GLY A 83 -3.61 -14.96 -4.87
C GLY A 83 -3.39 -14.76 -3.37
N PHE A 84 -2.90 -13.60 -2.96
CA PHE A 84 -2.66 -13.27 -1.57
C PHE A 84 -3.96 -13.25 -0.75
N ASN A 85 -4.97 -12.51 -1.19
CA ASN A 85 -6.26 -12.41 -0.51
C ASN A 85 -7.12 -13.66 -0.74
N GLY A 86 -7.25 -14.13 -1.98
CA GLY A 86 -8.05 -15.31 -2.30
C GLY A 86 -7.47 -16.59 -1.70
N GLY A 87 -6.15 -16.77 -1.75
CA GLY A 87 -5.47 -17.89 -1.13
C GLY A 87 -5.56 -17.90 0.41
N SER A 88 -5.74 -16.73 1.02
CA SER A 88 -5.95 -16.61 2.46
C SER A 88 -7.25 -17.24 2.96
N ASN A 89 -8.20 -17.54 2.07
CA ASN A 89 -9.41 -18.28 2.39
C ASN A 89 -9.12 -19.74 2.78
N GLY A 90 -8.03 -20.31 2.27
CA GLY A 90 -7.61 -21.69 2.57
C GLY A 90 -8.41 -22.76 1.85
N ALA A 91 -9.50 -22.42 1.16
CA ALA A 91 -10.31 -23.33 0.34
C ALA A 91 -10.88 -22.57 -0.86
N MET A 92 -11.12 -23.28 -1.95
CA MET A 92 -11.79 -22.75 -3.13
C MET A 92 -13.30 -22.93 -2.98
N ASP A 93 -13.96 -21.98 -2.34
CA ASP A 93 -15.39 -22.01 -2.05
C ASP A 93 -16.12 -20.77 -2.66
N GLU A 94 -17.41 -20.64 -2.36
CA GLU A 94 -18.28 -19.56 -2.86
C GLU A 94 -17.89 -18.16 -2.37
N THR A 95 -17.01 -18.03 -1.38
CA THR A 95 -16.55 -16.72 -0.86
C THR A 95 -15.41 -16.15 -1.65
N VAL A 96 -14.62 -16.98 -2.33
CA VAL A 96 -13.44 -16.53 -3.10
C VAL A 96 -13.79 -15.50 -4.19
N PRO A 97 -14.84 -15.64 -5.00
CA PRO A 97 -15.23 -14.61 -5.97
C PRO A 97 -15.47 -13.24 -5.33
N LEU A 98 -16.12 -13.19 -4.17
CA LEU A 98 -16.34 -11.94 -3.44
C LEU A 98 -15.01 -11.31 -2.99
N ILE A 99 -14.10 -12.11 -2.45
CA ILE A 99 -12.76 -11.67 -2.03
C ILE A 99 -12.00 -11.04 -3.20
N LEU A 100 -12.05 -11.68 -4.38
CA LEU A 100 -11.37 -11.19 -5.58
C LEU A 100 -11.99 -9.89 -6.10
N ILE A 101 -13.32 -9.78 -6.12
CA ILE A 101 -14.04 -8.57 -6.53
C ILE A 101 -13.72 -7.43 -5.56
N ASN A 102 -13.79 -7.65 -4.26
CA ASN A 102 -13.49 -6.64 -3.25
C ASN A 102 -12.04 -6.16 -3.35
N THR A 103 -11.10 -7.06 -3.57
CA THR A 103 -9.69 -6.75 -3.80
C THR A 103 -9.51 -5.89 -5.04
N PHE A 104 -10.16 -6.24 -6.16
CA PHE A 104 -10.11 -5.47 -7.40
C PHE A 104 -10.69 -4.07 -7.23
N LEU A 105 -11.88 -3.96 -6.64
CA LEU A 105 -12.56 -2.67 -6.45
C LEU A 105 -11.75 -1.73 -5.58
N ALA A 106 -11.20 -2.20 -4.47
CA ALA A 106 -10.37 -1.36 -3.60
C ALA A 106 -9.11 -0.85 -4.32
N ALA A 107 -8.45 -1.67 -5.10
CA ALA A 107 -7.30 -1.26 -5.90
C ALA A 107 -7.68 -0.26 -7.00
N ALA A 108 -8.75 -0.54 -7.75
CA ALA A 108 -9.21 0.32 -8.85
C ALA A 108 -9.63 1.71 -8.36
N PHE A 109 -10.38 1.78 -7.26
CA PHE A 109 -10.78 3.07 -6.68
C PHE A 109 -9.64 3.77 -5.94
N GLY A 110 -8.68 3.03 -5.39
CA GLY A 110 -7.41 3.57 -4.93
C GLY A 110 -6.62 4.27 -6.07
N LEU A 111 -6.54 3.62 -7.23
CA LEU A 111 -5.93 4.18 -8.45
C LEU A 111 -6.63 5.47 -8.89
N LEU A 112 -7.97 5.43 -9.00
CA LEU A 112 -8.77 6.60 -9.38
C LEU A 112 -8.59 7.75 -8.40
N THR A 113 -8.50 7.46 -7.11
CA THR A 113 -8.24 8.45 -6.06
C THR A 113 -6.85 9.07 -6.22
N GLY A 114 -5.82 8.25 -6.41
CA GLY A 114 -4.46 8.72 -6.66
C GLY A 114 -4.38 9.62 -7.90
N LEU A 115 -5.00 9.21 -9.00
CA LEU A 115 -5.09 9.98 -10.23
C LEU A 115 -5.82 11.32 -10.01
N THR A 116 -6.94 11.29 -9.30
CA THR A 116 -7.74 12.49 -9.02
C THR A 116 -6.96 13.49 -8.16
N ILE A 117 -6.35 13.04 -7.06
CA ILE A 117 -5.53 13.90 -6.20
C ILE A 117 -4.35 14.49 -6.97
N SER A 118 -3.67 13.67 -7.77
CA SER A 118 -2.58 14.12 -8.63
C SER A 118 -3.02 15.23 -9.58
N TYR A 119 -4.15 15.02 -10.28
CA TYR A 119 -4.67 16.01 -11.22
C TYR A 119 -5.12 17.30 -10.55
N LEU A 120 -5.78 17.20 -9.39
CA LEU A 120 -6.19 18.39 -8.62
C LEU A 120 -5.00 19.21 -8.14
N LYS A 121 -3.92 18.53 -7.73
CA LYS A 121 -2.74 19.17 -7.15
C LYS A 121 -1.79 19.73 -8.21
N PHE A 122 -1.52 19.00 -9.27
CA PHE A 122 -0.47 19.30 -10.24
C PHE A 122 -1.01 19.65 -11.63
N LYS A 123 -2.32 19.54 -11.86
CA LYS A 123 -2.99 19.69 -13.17
C LYS A 123 -2.48 18.73 -14.25
N LYS A 124 -1.75 17.71 -13.85
CA LYS A 124 -1.24 16.63 -14.68
C LYS A 124 -1.16 15.34 -13.86
N PRO A 125 -1.27 14.16 -14.49
CA PRO A 125 -1.09 12.91 -13.80
C PRO A 125 0.35 12.75 -13.33
N ASP A 126 0.53 12.48 -12.04
CA ASP A 126 1.82 12.15 -11.45
C ASP A 126 1.92 10.65 -11.30
N PRO A 127 2.94 10.02 -11.90
CA PRO A 127 3.16 8.60 -11.85
C PRO A 127 3.20 8.01 -10.44
N PHE A 128 3.76 8.74 -9.51
CA PHE A 128 3.88 8.32 -8.12
C PHE A 128 2.50 8.07 -7.47
N TYR A 129 1.59 9.02 -7.61
CA TYR A 129 0.24 8.91 -7.05
C TYR A 129 -0.57 7.78 -7.70
N ILE A 130 -0.33 7.55 -9.01
CA ILE A 130 -0.97 6.49 -9.78
C ILE A 130 -0.51 5.10 -9.30
N ILE A 131 0.73 4.96 -8.88
CA ILE A 131 1.29 3.73 -8.34
C ILE A 131 0.89 3.53 -6.87
N LEU A 132 0.98 4.59 -6.05
CA LEU A 132 0.68 4.53 -4.63
C LEU A 132 -0.78 4.22 -4.34
N GLY A 133 -1.69 4.82 -5.11
CA GLY A 133 -3.14 4.69 -4.90
C GLY A 133 -3.63 3.23 -4.87
N PRO A 134 -3.41 2.44 -5.92
CA PRO A 134 -3.86 1.05 -5.94
C PRO A 134 -3.19 0.18 -4.88
N LEU A 135 -1.89 0.36 -4.63
CA LEU A 135 -1.19 -0.40 -3.60
C LEU A 135 -1.76 -0.12 -2.20
N ALA A 136 -2.05 1.14 -1.91
CA ALA A 136 -2.69 1.53 -0.65
C ALA A 136 -4.10 0.92 -0.52
N GLY A 137 -4.88 0.91 -1.60
CA GLY A 137 -6.19 0.26 -1.64
C GLY A 137 -6.10 -1.24 -1.38
N LEU A 138 -5.14 -1.92 -2.00
CA LEU A 138 -4.88 -3.34 -1.80
C LEU A 138 -4.52 -3.66 -0.34
N VAL A 139 -3.61 -2.90 0.24
CA VAL A 139 -3.24 -3.08 1.65
C VAL A 139 -4.43 -2.85 2.57
N ALA A 140 -5.20 -1.79 2.35
CA ALA A 140 -6.32 -1.42 3.21
C ALA A 140 -7.42 -2.50 3.20
N ILE A 141 -7.75 -3.08 2.05
CA ILE A 141 -8.83 -4.09 1.95
C ILE A 141 -8.43 -5.45 2.49
N THR A 142 -7.15 -5.73 2.63
CA THR A 142 -6.60 -7.05 2.97
C THR A 142 -7.13 -7.60 4.30
N ALA A 143 -7.48 -6.74 5.27
CA ALA A 143 -8.03 -7.16 6.56
C ALA A 143 -9.46 -7.71 6.48
N GLY A 144 -10.27 -7.22 5.54
CA GLY A 144 -11.71 -7.46 5.54
C GLY A 144 -12.30 -7.84 4.19
N CYS A 145 -11.48 -8.21 3.21
CA CYS A 145 -11.96 -8.50 1.85
C CYS A 145 -12.98 -9.66 1.78
N ASN A 146 -13.00 -10.54 2.78
CA ASN A 146 -13.94 -11.67 2.86
C ASN A 146 -15.30 -11.30 3.47
N SER A 147 -15.37 -10.24 4.26
CA SER A 147 -16.56 -9.90 5.07
C SER A 147 -17.22 -8.57 4.66
N MET A 148 -16.53 -7.76 3.89
CA MET A 148 -17.02 -6.45 3.44
C MET A 148 -17.90 -6.59 2.18
N THR A 149 -18.85 -5.67 2.04
CA THR A 149 -19.59 -5.52 0.79
C THR A 149 -18.72 -4.84 -0.27
N SER A 150 -19.04 -5.04 -1.56
CA SER A 150 -18.31 -4.41 -2.66
C SER A 150 -18.32 -2.87 -2.59
N VAL A 151 -19.44 -2.29 -2.12
CA VAL A 151 -19.52 -0.84 -1.90
C VAL A 151 -18.58 -0.38 -0.80
N THR A 152 -18.53 -1.09 0.33
CA THR A 152 -17.59 -0.77 1.42
C THR A 152 -16.15 -0.89 0.96
N SER A 153 -15.83 -1.86 0.12
CA SER A 153 -14.48 -2.06 -0.43
C SER A 153 -14.02 -0.88 -1.30
N ILE A 154 -14.94 -0.27 -2.03
CA ILE A 154 -14.67 0.99 -2.78
C ILE A 154 -14.25 2.10 -1.81
N PHE A 155 -15.02 2.32 -0.74
CA PHE A 155 -14.69 3.35 0.25
C PHE A 155 -13.36 3.08 0.95
N VAL A 156 -13.08 1.82 1.29
CA VAL A 156 -11.80 1.41 1.89
C VAL A 156 -10.63 1.73 0.95
N GLY A 157 -10.77 1.46 -0.34
CA GLY A 157 -9.75 1.80 -1.35
C GLY A 157 -9.49 3.30 -1.46
N ILE A 158 -10.56 4.10 -1.48
CA ILE A 158 -10.48 5.57 -1.53
C ILE A 158 -9.78 6.12 -0.27
N VAL A 159 -10.25 5.73 0.90
CA VAL A 159 -9.69 6.19 2.19
C VAL A 159 -8.24 5.74 2.35
N GLY A 160 -7.94 4.49 2.02
CA GLY A 160 -6.57 3.97 2.04
C GLY A 160 -5.60 4.79 1.17
N ALA A 161 -6.03 5.13 -0.05
CA ALA A 161 -5.22 5.96 -0.95
C ALA A 161 -5.02 7.39 -0.42
N ILE A 162 -6.08 8.02 0.12
CA ILE A 162 -5.97 9.37 0.72
C ILE A 162 -4.99 9.36 1.89
N ILE A 163 -5.10 8.39 2.79
CA ILE A 163 -4.21 8.29 3.95
C ILE A 163 -2.76 8.09 3.49
N ALA A 164 -2.50 7.15 2.60
CA ALA A 164 -1.16 6.85 2.13
C ALA A 164 -0.49 8.06 1.45
N ILE A 165 -1.23 8.77 0.60
CA ILE A 165 -0.75 9.99 -0.05
C ILE A 165 -0.46 11.07 1.00
N SER A 166 -1.36 11.29 1.95
CA SER A 166 -1.18 12.29 3.00
C SER A 166 0.03 11.98 3.90
N VAL A 167 0.19 10.72 4.30
CA VAL A 167 1.34 10.28 5.11
C VAL A 167 2.65 10.47 4.35
N ASN A 168 2.69 10.11 3.07
CA ASN A 168 3.88 10.33 2.27
C ASN A 168 4.26 11.82 2.17
N GLU A 169 3.28 12.72 2.02
CA GLU A 169 3.54 14.16 2.01
C GLU A 169 4.06 14.67 3.37
N ILE A 170 3.53 14.13 4.47
CA ILE A 170 3.99 14.44 5.81
C ILE A 170 5.43 13.98 6.00
N LEU A 171 5.77 12.76 5.62
CA LEU A 171 7.12 12.22 5.73
C LEU A 171 8.13 13.09 4.93
N ASN A 172 7.78 13.46 3.70
CA ASN A 172 8.62 14.34 2.91
C ASN A 172 8.80 15.74 3.53
N LYS A 173 7.77 16.27 4.20
CA LYS A 173 7.85 17.56 4.91
C LYS A 173 8.80 17.49 6.12
N PHE A 174 8.89 16.35 6.78
CA PHE A 174 9.83 16.11 7.88
C PHE A 174 11.19 15.59 7.42
N GLU A 175 11.45 15.60 6.10
CA GLU A 175 12.70 15.09 5.50
C GLU A 175 13.00 13.64 5.84
N ILE A 176 11.95 12.85 6.10
CA ILE A 176 12.05 11.41 6.27
C ILE A 176 12.03 10.76 4.89
N ASP A 177 13.16 10.20 4.49
CA ASP A 177 13.32 9.59 3.18
C ASP A 177 12.86 8.14 3.18
N ASP A 178 11.62 7.91 2.84
CA ASP A 178 11.12 6.56 2.68
C ASP A 178 11.59 5.94 1.36
N VAL A 179 12.73 5.26 1.45
CA VAL A 179 13.35 4.56 0.31
C VAL A 179 12.63 3.25 0.00
N CYS A 180 11.93 2.68 0.97
CA CYS A 180 11.36 1.35 0.89
C CYS A 180 9.94 1.36 0.29
N LEU A 181 9.15 2.37 0.62
CA LEU A 181 7.78 2.45 0.14
C LEU A 181 7.68 2.84 -1.31
N LEU A 182 8.70 3.59 -1.79
CA LEU A 182 8.61 3.99 -3.12
C LEU A 182 9.77 4.59 -3.68
N TYR A 183 10.26 3.88 -4.46
CA TYR A 183 10.90 4.35 -5.66
C TYR A 183 10.49 5.78 -5.95
N THR A 184 11.21 6.68 -5.32
CA THR A 184 11.35 8.06 -5.67
C THR A 184 10.75 8.41 -7.00
N SER A 185 9.50 8.80 -6.96
CA SER A 185 8.90 9.51 -8.06
C SER A 185 9.51 10.93 -8.12
N PRO A 186 9.88 11.40 -9.29
CA PRO A 186 10.20 12.81 -9.44
C PRO A 186 8.96 13.62 -9.08
N SER A 187 9.12 14.56 -8.16
CA SER A 187 8.08 15.55 -7.96
C SER A 187 7.87 16.30 -9.27
N PRO A 188 6.63 16.59 -9.70
CA PRO A 188 6.38 17.42 -10.88
C PRO A 188 7.00 18.81 -10.81
N ARG A 189 7.49 19.20 -9.63
CA ARG A 189 8.25 20.45 -9.45
C ARG A 189 9.67 20.37 -10.00
N ASP A 190 10.12 19.15 -10.31
CA ASP A 190 11.50 18.90 -10.72
C ASP A 190 11.65 18.77 -12.24
N VAL A 191 10.56 18.98 -12.98
CA VAL A 191 10.53 18.96 -14.45
C VAL A 191 10.28 20.37 -14.95
N HIS A 192 11.30 21.19 -14.90
CA HIS A 192 11.47 22.42 -15.69
C HIS A 192 12.78 22.37 -16.46
#